data_438985d207322534ed5a8c7af7fc9c54
#
_entry.id   438985d207322534ed5a8c7af7fc9c54
#
_cell.length_a   1.000
_cell.length_b   1.000
_cell.length_c   1.000
_cell.angle_alpha   90.00
_cell.angle_beta   90.00
_cell.angle_gamma   90.00
#
_symmetry.space_group_name_H-M   'P 1'
#
loop_
_entity.id
_entity.type
_entity.pdbx_description
1 polymer ?
#
loop_
_entity_poly.entity_id
_entity_poly.type
_entity_poly.pdbx_seq_one_letter_code
_entity_poly.pdbx_strand_id
1 'polypeptide(L)'
;MQLEKQVSFTVTNTYSTYNALTSKTKNVWFVFHGMGYLSRYFIQYFKNLNEEENYIIAPQAPSKYYQGTDFKHVGASWLTKENTAEETQNVLTYVDSVFDAEKIPENCNFIILGYSQGVSIATRWLASRKIQCDHLLLHSGGIPKELTPDDFSYFNEGTQVTYLYGDKDHYITEARKTEEALRGSALFGTKLKIEVFSGIHEVNTAFLTKLATSK
;
A
#
# COMPACT_ATOMS: atom_id res chain seq x y z
N MET A 1 22.46 35.31 4.84
CA MET A 1 22.35 33.87 5.22
C MET A 1 20.92 33.43 4.95
N GLN A 2 20.73 32.42 4.12
CA GLN A 2 19.41 31.84 3.85
C GLN A 2 19.08 30.86 4.97
N LEU A 3 17.85 30.90 5.48
CA LEU A 3 17.36 29.99 6.53
C LEU A 3 16.03 29.42 6.07
N GLU A 4 15.90 28.11 6.07
CA GLU A 4 14.62 27.42 5.93
C GLU A 4 13.99 27.25 7.32
N LYS A 5 12.69 27.54 7.41
CA LYS A 5 11.92 27.46 8.66
C LYS A 5 10.69 26.61 8.46
N GLN A 6 10.25 25.97 9.53
CA GLN A 6 9.06 25.11 9.53
C GLN A 6 7.91 25.78 10.27
N VAL A 7 6.69 25.47 9.84
CA VAL A 7 5.44 25.84 10.50
C VAL A 7 4.43 24.70 10.34
N SER A 8 3.73 24.37 11.41
CA SER A 8 2.67 23.36 11.37
C SER A 8 1.34 24.02 10.99
N PHE A 9 0.54 23.35 10.16
CA PHE A 9 -0.81 23.79 9.81
C PHE A 9 -1.71 22.57 9.61
N THR A 10 -3.03 22.75 9.71
CA THR A 10 -3.99 21.67 9.48
C THR A 10 -4.35 21.60 8.00
N VAL A 11 -4.36 20.38 7.46
CA VAL A 11 -4.79 20.08 6.08
C VAL A 11 -5.88 19.02 6.08
N THR A 12 -6.85 19.16 5.18
CA THR A 12 -7.85 18.13 4.90
C THR A 12 -7.47 17.38 3.64
N ASN A 13 -7.37 16.05 3.72
CA ASN A 13 -7.18 15.19 2.55
C ASN A 13 -8.35 14.23 2.40
N THR A 14 -8.49 13.62 1.23
CA THR A 14 -9.58 12.70 0.90
C THR A 14 -9.08 11.25 0.87
N TYR A 15 -9.98 10.31 1.00
CA TYR A 15 -9.77 8.91 0.65
C TYR A 15 -10.98 8.40 -0.12
N SER A 16 -10.85 7.28 -0.79
CA SER A 16 -11.93 6.65 -1.56
C SER A 16 -12.30 5.32 -0.93
N THR A 17 -13.59 5.00 -0.92
CA THR A 17 -14.06 3.66 -0.56
C THR A 17 -14.80 3.04 -1.74
N TYR A 18 -14.85 1.70 -1.80
CA TYR A 18 -15.59 0.95 -2.80
C TYR A 18 -16.34 -0.19 -2.16
N ASN A 19 -17.59 -0.40 -2.61
CA ASN A 19 -18.61 -1.23 -1.99
C ASN A 19 -19.09 -0.69 -0.62
N ALA A 20 -19.81 -1.49 0.13
CA ALA A 20 -20.29 -1.13 1.47
C ALA A 20 -19.82 -2.14 2.51
N LEU A 21 -19.44 -1.64 3.67
CA LEU A 21 -19.17 -2.49 4.83
C LEU A 21 -20.48 -2.99 5.42
N THR A 22 -20.69 -4.30 5.41
CA THR A 22 -21.92 -4.95 5.89
C THR A 22 -21.58 -6.20 6.71
N SER A 23 -22.61 -6.84 7.28
CA SER A 23 -22.45 -8.15 7.95
C SER A 23 -22.03 -9.30 7.03
N LYS A 24 -22.10 -9.10 5.70
CA LYS A 24 -21.65 -10.08 4.69
C LYS A 24 -20.19 -9.88 4.29
N THR A 25 -19.58 -8.75 4.67
CA THR A 25 -18.18 -8.44 4.32
C THR A 25 -17.25 -9.45 4.96
N LYS A 26 -16.44 -10.10 4.14
CA LYS A 26 -15.43 -11.08 4.55
C LYS A 26 -14.03 -10.50 4.54
N ASN A 27 -13.76 -9.59 3.59
CA ASN A 27 -12.46 -8.99 3.39
C ASN A 27 -12.55 -7.46 3.45
N VAL A 28 -11.70 -6.85 4.23
CA VAL A 28 -11.48 -5.41 4.22
C VAL A 28 -10.08 -5.17 3.65
N TRP A 29 -10.02 -4.39 2.58
CA TRP A 29 -8.79 -4.04 1.88
C TRP A 29 -8.39 -2.61 2.20
N PHE A 30 -7.18 -2.41 2.70
CA PHE A 30 -6.60 -1.10 2.90
C PHE A 30 -5.45 -0.92 1.91
N VAL A 31 -5.64 -0.07 0.89
CA VAL A 31 -4.83 -0.12 -0.32
C VAL A 31 -4.12 1.19 -0.63
N PHE A 32 -2.82 1.13 -0.81
CA PHE A 32 -1.95 2.27 -1.09
C PHE A 32 -1.54 2.26 -2.56
N HIS A 33 -1.97 3.28 -3.30
CA HIS A 33 -1.71 3.40 -4.73
C HIS A 33 -0.26 3.75 -5.06
N GLY A 34 0.14 3.53 -6.32
CA GLY A 34 1.44 3.95 -6.85
C GLY A 34 1.52 5.45 -7.12
N MET A 35 2.74 5.96 -7.31
CA MET A 35 2.96 7.33 -7.76
C MET A 35 2.24 7.58 -9.09
N GLY A 36 1.63 8.76 -9.22
CA GLY A 36 0.88 9.16 -10.41
C GLY A 36 -0.59 8.77 -10.38
N TYR A 37 -1.02 7.92 -9.46
CA TYR A 37 -2.44 7.60 -9.30
C TYR A 37 -3.15 8.61 -8.38
N LEU A 38 -4.48 8.67 -8.52
CA LEU A 38 -5.39 9.17 -7.51
C LEU A 38 -6.21 7.99 -6.96
N SER A 39 -6.53 8.02 -5.66
CA SER A 39 -7.25 6.94 -4.98
C SER A 39 -8.52 6.51 -5.69
N ARG A 40 -9.30 7.48 -6.22
CA ARG A 40 -10.57 7.24 -6.95
C ARG A 40 -10.40 6.46 -8.26
N TYR A 41 -9.22 6.51 -8.88
CA TYR A 41 -8.93 5.73 -10.08
C TYR A 41 -8.27 4.40 -9.72
N PHE A 42 -7.39 4.39 -8.72
CA PHE A 42 -6.75 3.17 -8.26
C PHE A 42 -7.75 2.14 -7.73
N ILE A 43 -8.77 2.59 -7.01
CA ILE A 43 -9.78 1.72 -6.43
C ILE A 43 -10.59 0.94 -7.49
N GLN A 44 -10.60 1.39 -8.75
CA GLN A 44 -11.29 0.71 -9.86
C GLN A 44 -10.68 -0.65 -10.23
N TYR A 45 -9.45 -0.94 -9.83
CA TYR A 45 -8.85 -2.26 -10.00
C TYR A 45 -9.56 -3.36 -9.20
N PHE A 46 -10.35 -2.99 -8.19
CA PHE A 46 -11.08 -3.89 -7.31
C PHE A 46 -12.53 -4.15 -7.76
N LYS A 47 -12.99 -3.52 -8.85
CA LYS A 47 -14.39 -3.58 -9.31
C LYS A 47 -14.91 -4.99 -9.65
N ASN A 48 -14.02 -5.96 -9.90
CA ASN A 48 -14.39 -7.33 -10.23
C ASN A 48 -14.47 -8.24 -8.98
N LEU A 49 -14.17 -7.73 -7.80
CA LEU A 49 -14.37 -8.47 -6.55
C LEU A 49 -15.86 -8.51 -6.20
N ASN A 50 -16.28 -9.58 -5.51
CA ASN A 50 -17.65 -9.69 -5.02
C ASN A 50 -17.98 -8.50 -4.12
N GLU A 51 -18.98 -7.70 -4.50
CA GLU A 51 -19.33 -6.43 -3.84
C GLU A 51 -19.89 -6.60 -2.43
N GLU A 52 -20.54 -7.74 -2.12
CA GLU A 52 -21.06 -8.03 -0.79
C GLU A 52 -19.95 -8.48 0.19
N GLU A 53 -18.88 -9.08 -0.34
CA GLU A 53 -17.86 -9.73 0.47
C GLU A 53 -16.56 -8.90 0.63
N ASN A 54 -16.38 -7.86 -0.18
CA ASN A 54 -15.16 -7.07 -0.19
C ASN A 54 -15.44 -5.58 -0.02
N TYR A 55 -14.87 -4.98 1.01
CA TYR A 55 -14.87 -3.55 1.26
C TYR A 55 -13.47 -2.99 1.07
N ILE A 56 -13.32 -1.95 0.24
CA ILE A 56 -12.02 -1.41 -0.12
C ILE A 56 -11.88 0.03 0.36
N ILE A 57 -10.76 0.35 1.00
CA ILE A 57 -10.40 1.66 1.53
C ILE A 57 -9.09 2.08 0.85
N ALA A 58 -9.10 3.19 0.14
CA ALA A 58 -7.93 3.71 -0.57
C ALA A 58 -7.61 5.15 -0.13
N PRO A 59 -6.68 5.35 0.80
CA PRO A 59 -6.17 6.67 1.13
C PRO A 59 -5.57 7.37 -0.10
N GLN A 60 -5.67 8.71 -0.13
CA GLN A 60 -5.13 9.54 -1.20
C GLN A 60 -3.75 10.07 -0.83
N ALA A 61 -2.74 9.80 -1.64
CA ALA A 61 -1.42 10.42 -1.46
C ALA A 61 -1.54 11.96 -1.41
N PRO A 62 -0.84 12.64 -0.48
CA PRO A 62 -1.08 14.06 -0.20
C PRO A 62 -0.57 14.99 -1.30
N SER A 63 0.59 14.68 -1.91
CA SER A 63 1.29 15.56 -2.84
C SER A 63 0.76 15.42 -4.26
N LYS A 64 -0.29 16.18 -4.60
CA LYS A 64 -0.89 16.19 -5.94
C LYS A 64 -0.07 17.05 -6.90
N TYR A 65 0.10 16.57 -8.13
CA TYR A 65 0.82 17.30 -9.18
C TYR A 65 0.22 17.03 -10.56
N TYR A 66 0.47 17.95 -11.50
CA TYR A 66 0.09 17.73 -12.88
C TYR A 66 1.06 16.76 -13.56
N GLN A 67 0.51 15.75 -14.23
CA GLN A 67 1.27 14.84 -15.10
C GLN A 67 1.40 15.47 -16.49
N GLY A 68 2.63 15.54 -16.99
CA GLY A 68 2.89 16.16 -18.28
C GLY A 68 2.82 17.68 -18.28
N THR A 69 3.04 18.26 -19.45
CA THR A 69 3.16 19.73 -19.64
C THR A 69 1.84 20.38 -20.08
N ASP A 70 0.82 19.58 -20.37
CA ASP A 70 -0.49 20.07 -20.82
C ASP A 70 -1.48 20.33 -19.67
N PHE A 71 -1.08 20.05 -18.43
CA PHE A 71 -1.85 20.24 -17.20
C PHE A 71 -3.25 19.59 -17.16
N LYS A 72 -3.48 18.56 -17.99
CA LYS A 72 -4.79 17.89 -18.09
C LYS A 72 -4.99 16.80 -17.05
N HIS A 73 -3.93 16.12 -16.68
CA HIS A 73 -4.00 14.97 -15.78
C HIS A 73 -3.30 15.26 -14.47
N VAL A 74 -3.95 14.89 -13.37
CA VAL A 74 -3.41 15.03 -12.02
C VAL A 74 -3.07 13.64 -11.49
N GLY A 75 -1.86 13.50 -10.99
CA GLY A 75 -1.40 12.38 -10.21
C GLY A 75 -1.04 12.81 -8.79
N ALA A 76 -0.65 11.84 -7.96
CA ALA A 76 -0.15 12.13 -6.63
C ALA A 76 1.05 11.26 -6.27
N SER A 77 1.86 11.76 -5.34
CA SER A 77 3.00 11.09 -4.73
C SER A 77 2.84 11.01 -3.23
N TRP A 78 3.25 9.91 -2.64
CA TRP A 78 3.26 9.75 -1.18
C TRP A 78 4.43 10.48 -0.56
N LEU A 79 5.61 10.29 -1.10
CA LEU A 79 6.87 10.83 -0.59
C LEU A 79 7.79 11.22 -1.75
N THR A 80 8.69 12.14 -1.46
CA THR A 80 9.83 12.48 -2.32
C THR A 80 11.13 12.29 -1.54
N LYS A 81 12.26 12.75 -2.09
CA LYS A 81 13.54 12.76 -1.39
C LYS A 81 13.69 13.95 -0.41
N GLU A 82 12.81 14.96 -0.54
CA GLU A 82 12.82 16.15 0.30
C GLU A 82 12.10 15.87 1.62
N ASN A 83 12.72 16.22 2.73
CA ASN A 83 12.18 16.11 4.09
C ASN A 83 11.52 14.76 4.39
N THR A 84 12.04 13.67 3.83
CA THR A 84 11.40 12.34 3.80
C THR A 84 10.98 11.86 5.18
N ALA A 85 11.77 12.11 6.22
CA ALA A 85 11.47 11.65 7.57
C ALA A 85 10.20 12.33 8.13
N GLU A 86 10.10 13.64 8.00
CA GLU A 86 8.95 14.43 8.46
C GLU A 86 7.72 14.16 7.62
N GLU A 87 7.88 14.17 6.28
CA GLU A 87 6.79 13.81 5.36
C GLU A 87 6.25 12.40 5.61
N THR A 88 7.11 11.46 5.99
CA THR A 88 6.66 10.12 6.40
C THR A 88 5.73 10.21 7.61
N GLN A 89 6.08 10.98 8.66
CA GLN A 89 5.22 11.12 9.83
C GLN A 89 3.88 11.79 9.49
N ASN A 90 3.89 12.82 8.64
CA ASN A 90 2.68 13.48 8.17
C ASN A 90 1.76 12.50 7.42
N VAL A 91 2.33 11.69 6.52
CA VAL A 91 1.59 10.68 5.77
C VAL A 91 1.03 9.61 6.71
N LEU A 92 1.82 9.09 7.64
CA LEU A 92 1.37 8.05 8.57
C LEU A 92 0.26 8.58 9.49
N THR A 93 0.35 9.81 9.99
CA THR A 93 -0.71 10.44 10.80
C THR A 93 -2.01 10.60 10.01
N TYR A 94 -1.91 10.96 8.72
CA TYR A 94 -3.08 10.99 7.85
C TYR A 94 -3.67 9.59 7.64
N VAL A 95 -2.84 8.58 7.42
CA VAL A 95 -3.28 7.18 7.25
C VAL A 95 -3.98 6.66 8.50
N ASP A 96 -3.46 6.99 9.69
CA ASP A 96 -4.12 6.69 10.97
C ASP A 96 -5.52 7.29 11.02
N SER A 97 -5.67 8.56 10.60
CA SER A 97 -6.97 9.22 10.59
C SER A 97 -7.98 8.54 9.66
N VAL A 98 -7.53 7.99 8.53
CA VAL A 98 -8.38 7.20 7.62
C VAL A 98 -8.76 5.87 8.27
N PHE A 99 -7.79 5.18 8.87
CA PHE A 99 -8.01 3.89 9.53
C PHE A 99 -9.01 4.00 10.68
N ASP A 100 -8.86 5.02 11.53
CA ASP A 100 -9.74 5.27 12.67
C ASP A 100 -11.18 5.64 12.23
N ALA A 101 -11.33 6.31 11.08
CA ALA A 101 -12.64 6.69 10.54
C ALA A 101 -13.47 5.48 10.08
N GLU A 102 -12.81 4.39 9.66
CA GLU A 102 -13.46 3.26 8.97
C GLU A 102 -13.95 2.14 9.90
N LYS A 103 -13.55 2.10 11.16
CA LYS A 103 -14.02 1.13 12.18
C LYS A 103 -14.06 -0.31 11.67
N ILE A 104 -12.93 -0.82 11.23
CA ILE A 104 -12.80 -2.15 10.62
C ILE A 104 -13.22 -3.24 11.60
N PRO A 105 -14.17 -4.15 11.23
CA PRO A 105 -14.60 -5.24 12.10
C PRO A 105 -13.51 -6.30 12.31
N GLU A 106 -13.39 -6.81 13.51
CA GLU A 106 -12.40 -7.84 13.89
C GLU A 106 -12.63 -9.20 13.21
N ASN A 107 -13.85 -9.47 12.75
CA ASN A 107 -14.24 -10.76 12.13
C ASN A 107 -14.04 -10.80 10.60
N CYS A 108 -13.43 -9.78 10.02
CA CYS A 108 -13.09 -9.73 8.60
C CYS A 108 -11.60 -10.01 8.40
N ASN A 109 -11.24 -10.64 7.29
CA ASN A 109 -9.84 -10.68 6.85
C ASN A 109 -9.39 -9.26 6.53
N PHE A 110 -8.34 -8.80 7.19
CA PHE A 110 -7.75 -7.50 6.93
C PHE A 110 -6.56 -7.62 5.99
N ILE A 111 -6.71 -7.13 4.77
CA ILE A 111 -5.73 -7.23 3.70
C ILE A 111 -5.14 -5.84 3.43
N ILE A 112 -3.83 -5.73 3.56
CA ILE A 112 -3.10 -4.50 3.27
C ILE A 112 -2.36 -4.68 1.95
N LEU A 113 -2.57 -3.75 1.02
CA LEU A 113 -1.91 -3.74 -0.28
C LEU A 113 -1.15 -2.45 -0.49
N GLY A 114 0.13 -2.55 -0.80
CA GLY A 114 0.92 -1.46 -1.38
C GLY A 114 1.25 -1.76 -2.83
N TYR A 115 0.94 -0.83 -3.75
CA TYR A 115 1.34 -0.91 -5.14
C TYR A 115 2.42 0.11 -5.46
N SER A 116 3.52 -0.33 -6.07
CA SER A 116 4.64 0.53 -6.47
C SER A 116 5.12 1.40 -5.28
N GLN A 117 5.04 2.73 -5.35
CA GLN A 117 5.39 3.61 -4.23
C GLN A 117 4.56 3.31 -2.97
N GLY A 118 3.32 2.83 -3.12
CA GLY A 118 2.45 2.45 -2.00
C GLY A 118 3.01 1.34 -1.11
N VAL A 119 3.91 0.47 -1.63
CA VAL A 119 4.61 -0.55 -0.83
C VAL A 119 5.37 0.10 0.32
N SER A 120 6.04 1.22 0.05
CA SER A 120 6.84 1.90 1.06
C SER A 120 5.99 2.52 2.17
N ILE A 121 4.76 2.93 1.87
CA ILE A 121 3.84 3.48 2.87
C ILE A 121 3.20 2.36 3.68
N ALA A 122 2.69 1.34 3.02
CA ALA A 122 2.08 0.19 3.68
C ALA A 122 3.02 -0.44 4.71
N THR A 123 4.27 -0.69 4.33
CA THR A 123 5.27 -1.31 5.22
C THR A 123 5.69 -0.39 6.37
N ARG A 124 5.92 0.92 6.12
CA ARG A 124 6.24 1.88 7.19
C ARG A 124 5.10 2.06 8.17
N TRP A 125 3.86 2.11 7.68
CA TRP A 125 2.69 2.24 8.52
C TRP A 125 2.54 1.04 9.45
N LEU A 126 2.60 -0.18 8.90
CA LEU A 126 2.57 -1.42 9.67
C LEU A 126 3.72 -1.50 10.69
N ALA A 127 4.95 -1.20 10.27
CA ALA A 127 6.13 -1.19 11.14
C ALA A 127 5.98 -0.20 12.31
N SER A 128 5.47 1.00 12.02
CA SER A 128 5.34 2.08 13.01
C SER A 128 4.16 1.88 13.97
N ARG A 129 3.03 1.35 13.50
CA ARG A 129 1.78 1.25 14.28
C ARG A 129 1.50 -0.14 14.84
N LYS A 130 2.29 -1.14 14.43
CA LYS A 130 2.15 -2.54 14.88
C LYS A 130 0.75 -3.10 14.65
N ILE A 131 0.12 -2.72 13.53
CA ILE A 131 -1.23 -3.16 13.18
C ILE A 131 -1.17 -4.59 12.65
N GLN A 132 -2.01 -5.47 13.18
CA GLN A 132 -2.19 -6.83 12.66
C GLN A 132 -2.93 -6.81 11.33
N CYS A 133 -2.52 -7.69 10.43
CA CYS A 133 -3.26 -7.98 9.20
C CYS A 133 -3.17 -9.48 8.88
N ASP A 134 -4.13 -9.98 8.13
CA ASP A 134 -4.12 -11.37 7.68
C ASP A 134 -3.24 -11.54 6.45
N HIS A 135 -3.21 -10.53 5.57
CA HIS A 135 -2.37 -10.56 4.38
C HIS A 135 -1.75 -9.20 4.08
N LEU A 136 -0.43 -9.18 3.86
CA LEU A 136 0.31 -8.03 3.33
C LEU A 136 0.73 -8.33 1.89
N LEU A 137 0.14 -7.59 0.92
CA LEU A 137 0.48 -7.69 -0.49
C LEU A 137 1.39 -6.54 -0.91
N LEU A 138 2.64 -6.85 -1.19
CA LEU A 138 3.68 -5.95 -1.69
C LEU A 138 3.75 -6.09 -3.21
N HIS A 139 3.08 -5.18 -3.94
CA HIS A 139 2.92 -5.32 -5.38
C HIS A 139 3.81 -4.34 -6.16
N SER A 140 4.81 -4.87 -6.87
CA SER A 140 5.69 -4.14 -7.81
C SER A 140 6.37 -2.90 -7.21
N GLY A 141 6.73 -2.95 -5.92
CA GLY A 141 7.32 -1.81 -5.23
C GLY A 141 8.53 -2.19 -4.38
N GLY A 142 9.29 -1.19 -3.94
CA GLY A 142 10.46 -1.38 -3.09
C GLY A 142 10.12 -1.34 -1.61
N ILE A 143 10.69 -2.26 -0.86
CA ILE A 143 10.63 -2.29 0.59
C ILE A 143 11.66 -1.28 1.13
N PRO A 144 11.28 -0.38 2.06
CA PRO A 144 12.19 0.60 2.64
C PRO A 144 13.43 -0.03 3.28
N LYS A 145 14.59 0.61 3.08
CA LYS A 145 15.88 0.05 3.50
C LYS A 145 16.11 0.11 5.02
N GLU A 146 15.48 1.03 5.68
CA GLU A 146 15.58 1.24 7.13
C GLU A 146 14.79 0.23 7.96
N LEU A 147 13.86 -0.52 7.36
CA LEU A 147 13.06 -1.50 8.08
C LEU A 147 13.89 -2.73 8.48
N THR A 148 13.61 -3.25 9.65
CA THR A 148 14.30 -4.37 10.29
C THR A 148 13.33 -5.51 10.62
N PRO A 149 13.80 -6.75 10.86
CA PRO A 149 12.94 -7.86 11.28
C PRO A 149 12.11 -7.57 12.54
N ASP A 150 12.65 -6.81 13.48
CA ASP A 150 11.96 -6.43 14.72
C ASP A 150 10.72 -5.58 14.46
N ASP A 151 10.69 -4.85 13.33
CA ASP A 151 9.53 -4.06 12.94
C ASP A 151 8.30 -4.90 12.64
N PHE A 152 8.47 -6.18 12.32
CA PHE A 152 7.40 -7.11 11.97
C PHE A 152 7.31 -8.33 12.89
N SER A 153 8.09 -8.37 13.98
CA SER A 153 8.09 -9.47 14.96
C SER A 153 6.72 -9.68 15.64
N TYR A 154 5.86 -8.68 15.60
CA TYR A 154 4.50 -8.70 16.13
C TYR A 154 3.48 -9.42 15.24
N PHE A 155 3.82 -9.73 13.98
CA PHE A 155 2.91 -10.44 13.07
C PHE A 155 2.55 -11.82 13.60
N ASN A 156 1.25 -12.11 13.67
CA ASN A 156 0.73 -13.42 14.05
C ASN A 156 1.25 -14.53 13.13
N GLU A 157 1.21 -15.77 13.60
CA GLU A 157 1.60 -16.94 12.80
C GLU A 157 0.80 -17.04 11.48
N GLY A 158 -0.50 -16.69 11.52
CA GLY A 158 -1.40 -16.72 10.38
C GLY A 158 -1.19 -15.60 9.35
N THR A 159 -0.46 -14.52 9.69
CA THR A 159 -0.19 -13.43 8.74
C THR A 159 0.62 -13.93 7.55
N GLN A 160 0.14 -13.68 6.35
CA GLN A 160 0.82 -14.02 5.09
C GLN A 160 1.37 -12.75 4.44
N VAL A 161 2.53 -12.86 3.82
CA VAL A 161 3.14 -11.75 3.05
C VAL A 161 3.42 -12.23 1.63
N THR A 162 2.92 -11.52 0.65
CA THR A 162 3.22 -11.82 -0.76
C THR A 162 3.96 -10.64 -1.40
N TYR A 163 5.10 -10.92 -2.02
CA TYR A 163 5.77 -10.00 -2.92
C TYR A 163 5.42 -10.40 -4.36
N LEU A 164 4.65 -9.54 -5.04
CA LEU A 164 4.08 -9.80 -6.36
C LEU A 164 4.65 -8.83 -7.40
N TYR A 165 5.13 -9.32 -8.54
CA TYR A 165 5.58 -8.46 -9.65
C TYR A 165 5.45 -9.14 -11.01
N GLY A 166 5.39 -8.33 -12.08
CA GLY A 166 5.37 -8.81 -13.46
C GLY A 166 6.78 -9.21 -13.95
N ASP A 167 6.87 -10.29 -14.71
CA ASP A 167 8.14 -10.77 -15.30
C ASP A 167 8.79 -9.78 -16.26
N LYS A 168 7.98 -8.86 -16.86
CA LYS A 168 8.40 -7.79 -17.79
C LYS A 168 8.33 -6.40 -17.16
N ASP A 169 8.25 -6.31 -15.84
CA ASP A 169 8.23 -5.03 -15.12
C ASP A 169 9.61 -4.36 -15.21
N HIS A 170 9.72 -3.28 -15.99
CA HIS A 170 10.98 -2.58 -16.20
C HIS A 170 11.50 -1.82 -14.97
N TYR A 171 10.65 -1.57 -13.97
CA TYR A 171 11.09 -1.00 -12.69
C TYR A 171 11.65 -2.05 -11.74
N ILE A 172 11.30 -3.33 -11.94
CA ILE A 172 11.77 -4.46 -11.14
C ILE A 172 12.87 -5.21 -11.92
N THR A 173 14.03 -4.58 -12.06
CA THR A 173 15.19 -5.16 -12.71
C THR A 173 15.69 -6.44 -12.00
N GLU A 174 16.51 -7.28 -12.65
CA GLU A 174 17.05 -8.51 -12.04
C GLU A 174 17.81 -8.23 -10.72
N ALA A 175 18.59 -7.15 -10.68
CA ALA A 175 19.26 -6.72 -9.45
C ALA A 175 18.23 -6.39 -8.35
N ARG A 176 17.16 -5.70 -8.71
CA ARG A 176 16.10 -5.34 -7.77
C ARG A 176 15.29 -6.55 -7.31
N LYS A 177 14.99 -7.50 -8.18
CA LYS A 177 14.35 -8.77 -7.79
C LYS A 177 15.14 -9.47 -6.68
N THR A 178 16.45 -9.58 -6.86
CA THR A 178 17.35 -10.18 -5.87
C THR A 178 17.36 -9.36 -4.56
N GLU A 179 17.52 -8.04 -4.65
CA GLU A 179 17.53 -7.15 -3.48
C GLU A 179 16.24 -7.25 -2.67
N GLU A 180 15.09 -7.15 -3.34
CA GLU A 180 13.78 -7.19 -2.67
C GLU A 180 13.47 -8.59 -2.10
N ALA A 181 13.88 -9.66 -2.79
CA ALA A 181 13.72 -11.03 -2.28
C ALA A 181 14.54 -11.26 -1.00
N LEU A 182 15.80 -10.82 -0.98
CA LEU A 182 16.67 -10.91 0.20
C LEU A 182 16.11 -10.09 1.36
N ARG A 183 15.70 -8.85 1.09
CA ARG A 183 15.12 -7.95 2.08
C ARG A 183 13.80 -8.50 2.63
N GLY A 184 12.89 -8.88 1.77
CA GLY A 184 11.62 -9.46 2.18
C GLY A 184 11.81 -10.74 3.00
N SER A 185 12.75 -11.61 2.62
CA SER A 185 13.09 -12.82 3.39
C SER A 185 13.66 -12.47 4.77
N ALA A 186 14.50 -11.45 4.86
CA ALA A 186 15.03 -11.00 6.13
C ALA A 186 13.94 -10.44 7.07
N LEU A 187 13.00 -9.66 6.52
CA LEU A 187 11.92 -9.01 7.30
C LEU A 187 10.81 -9.97 7.72
N PHE A 188 10.40 -10.87 6.83
CA PHE A 188 9.17 -11.64 6.99
C PHE A 188 9.40 -13.15 7.15
N GLY A 189 10.65 -13.63 6.94
CA GLY A 189 11.02 -15.02 7.10
C GLY A 189 10.13 -15.98 6.29
N THR A 190 9.59 -16.99 6.94
CA THR A 190 8.72 -18.03 6.34
C THR A 190 7.34 -17.52 5.93
N LYS A 191 6.95 -16.32 6.35
CA LYS A 191 5.68 -15.69 5.97
C LYS A 191 5.70 -15.14 4.54
N LEU A 192 6.90 -14.89 3.99
CA LEU A 192 7.06 -14.36 2.63
C LEU A 192 6.85 -15.42 1.57
N LYS A 193 6.01 -15.10 0.61
CA LYS A 193 5.87 -15.79 -0.67
C LYS A 193 6.16 -14.82 -1.81
N ILE A 194 6.99 -15.22 -2.77
CA ILE A 194 7.26 -14.45 -3.98
C ILE A 194 6.43 -15.04 -5.12
N GLU A 195 5.62 -14.22 -5.73
CA GLU A 195 4.76 -14.56 -6.87
C GLU A 195 5.14 -13.70 -8.07
N VAL A 196 5.28 -14.34 -9.24
CA VAL A 196 5.60 -13.66 -10.50
C VAL A 196 4.48 -13.91 -11.49
N PHE A 197 3.97 -12.86 -12.09
CA PHE A 197 2.98 -13.00 -13.15
C PHE A 197 3.54 -12.57 -14.51
N SER A 198 2.94 -13.06 -15.59
CA SER A 198 3.29 -12.60 -16.92
C SER A 198 2.66 -11.26 -17.21
N GLY A 199 3.45 -10.19 -17.12
CA GLY A 199 2.97 -8.81 -17.26
C GLY A 199 4.06 -7.77 -17.02
N ILE A 200 3.66 -6.51 -17.13
CA ILE A 200 4.51 -5.33 -16.96
C ILE A 200 4.29 -4.70 -15.57
N HIS A 201 4.66 -3.42 -15.41
CA HIS A 201 4.36 -2.64 -14.20
C HIS A 201 2.87 -2.25 -14.17
N GLU A 202 2.04 -3.18 -13.79
CA GLU A 202 0.58 -3.05 -13.76
C GLU A 202 -0.03 -3.78 -12.56
N VAL A 203 -1.24 -3.38 -12.15
CA VAL A 203 -1.97 -4.08 -11.08
C VAL A 203 -2.54 -5.39 -11.60
N ASN A 204 -2.13 -6.52 -11.01
CA ASN A 204 -2.64 -7.84 -11.38
C ASN A 204 -4.01 -8.11 -10.75
N THR A 205 -5.07 -7.77 -11.47
CA THR A 205 -6.46 -7.95 -11.00
C THR A 205 -6.84 -9.43 -10.82
N ALA A 206 -6.25 -10.33 -11.60
CA ALA A 206 -6.48 -11.78 -11.44
C ALA A 206 -5.94 -12.27 -10.09
N PHE A 207 -4.77 -11.77 -9.66
CA PHE A 207 -4.24 -12.07 -8.34
C PHE A 207 -5.11 -11.49 -7.21
N LEU A 208 -5.63 -10.26 -7.38
CA LEU A 208 -6.56 -9.69 -6.40
C LEU A 208 -7.81 -10.57 -6.23
N THR A 209 -8.39 -11.05 -7.34
CA THR A 209 -9.55 -11.96 -7.30
C THR A 209 -9.20 -13.29 -6.63
N LYS A 210 -8.04 -13.88 -6.94
CA LYS A 210 -7.55 -15.11 -6.29
C LYS A 210 -7.42 -14.90 -4.78
N LEU A 211 -6.79 -13.80 -4.36
CA LEU A 211 -6.59 -13.49 -2.95
C LEU A 211 -7.91 -13.26 -2.20
N ALA A 212 -8.86 -12.56 -2.82
CA ALA A 212 -10.19 -12.30 -2.23
C ALA A 212 -10.99 -13.59 -1.96
N THR A 213 -10.70 -14.69 -2.67
CA THR A 213 -11.39 -15.99 -2.54
C THR A 213 -10.59 -17.04 -1.77
N SER A 214 -9.36 -16.75 -1.39
CA SER A 214 -8.51 -17.64 -0.57
C SER A 214 -9.06 -17.70 0.86
N LYS A 215 -9.14 -18.92 1.40
CA LYS A 215 -9.50 -19.17 2.80
C LYS A 215 -8.24 -19.29 3.63
#